data_7581c6533fb773b372a890c324917fdc
#
_entry.id   7581c6533fb773b372a890c324917fdc
#
_cell.length_a   1.000
_cell.length_b   1.000
_cell.length_c   1.000
_cell.angle_alpha   90.00
_cell.angle_beta   90.00
_cell.angle_gamma   90.00
#
_symmetry.space_group_name_H-M   'P 1'
#
loop_
_entity.id
_entity.type
_entity.pdbx_description
1 polymer ?
#
loop_
_entity_poly.entity_id
_entity_poly.type
_entity_poly.pdbx_seq_one_letter_code
_entity_poly.pdbx_strand_id
1 'polypeptide(L)'
;QHWVVLGPNGSGKSTLLRIAGLHLHPTVGTVRVLGETLGRTDVRRLRRRIGYASASLADAFRPGITSGEVVMTALHGALEPWWHDYSDDDRERARSLLGRIGCGDRAGHAFGTLSSGERQRVLLARTLMVDPDLLLLDEPTAALDLGGREALVTTLAGLADDPATPPMVQVTHHVEEIPPGFTHALLLEAGRVVDAGPLADVVTERALSDCYGLDLRLSHVAGRWSVRVNGSDR
;
A
#
# COMPACT_ATOMS: atom_id res chain seq x y z
N GLN A 1 8.97 -1.55 11.55
CA GLN A 1 7.64 -1.03 11.88
C GLN A 1 6.78 -0.94 10.63
N HIS A 2 5.53 -1.41 10.70
CA HIS A 2 4.53 -1.25 9.65
C HIS A 2 3.45 -0.29 10.16
N TRP A 3 3.05 0.65 9.32
CA TRP A 3 2.15 1.73 9.67
C TRP A 3 0.86 1.71 8.85
N VAL A 4 -0.25 2.01 9.49
CA VAL A 4 -1.50 2.36 8.80
C VAL A 4 -1.79 3.86 9.00
N VAL A 5 -2.19 4.53 7.92
CA VAL A 5 -2.68 5.91 7.95
C VAL A 5 -4.19 5.86 7.74
N LEU A 6 -4.94 6.26 8.76
CA LEU A 6 -6.39 6.26 8.80
C LEU A 6 -6.94 7.69 8.79
N GLY A 7 -8.19 7.85 8.38
CA GLY A 7 -8.93 9.12 8.42
C GLY A 7 -10.01 9.18 7.35
N PRO A 8 -10.94 10.13 7.45
CA PRO A 8 -12.04 10.27 6.50
C PRO A 8 -11.54 10.60 5.08
N ASN A 9 -12.41 10.43 4.10
CA ASN A 9 -12.12 10.83 2.72
C ASN A 9 -11.83 12.34 2.65
N GLY A 10 -10.82 12.72 1.86
CA GLY A 10 -10.38 14.12 1.77
C GLY A 10 -9.48 14.60 2.91
N SER A 11 -9.14 13.77 3.91
CA SER A 11 -8.28 14.18 5.02
C SER A 11 -6.80 14.40 4.65
N GLY A 12 -6.39 14.08 3.40
CA GLY A 12 -5.03 14.30 2.91
C GLY A 12 -4.12 13.07 2.92
N LYS A 13 -4.62 11.88 3.22
CA LYS A 13 -3.83 10.63 3.30
C LYS A 13 -3.04 10.33 2.02
N SER A 14 -3.70 10.27 0.87
CA SER A 14 -3.03 10.04 -0.42
C SER A 14 -2.05 11.17 -0.78
N THR A 15 -2.36 12.42 -0.39
CA THR A 15 -1.45 13.55 -0.55
C THR A 15 -0.18 13.34 0.27
N LEU A 16 -0.31 12.94 1.53
CA LEU A 16 0.81 12.60 2.41
C LEU A 16 1.67 11.49 1.79
N LEU A 17 1.03 10.41 1.31
CA LEU A 17 1.74 9.29 0.70
C LEU A 17 2.45 9.70 -0.60
N ARG A 18 1.81 10.52 -1.44
CA ARG A 18 2.43 11.03 -2.68
C ARG A 18 3.61 11.95 -2.40
N ILE A 19 3.58 12.73 -1.32
CA ILE A 19 4.73 13.53 -0.86
C ILE A 19 5.85 12.61 -0.36
N ALA A 20 5.54 11.62 0.48
CA ALA A 20 6.50 10.63 0.98
C ALA A 20 7.12 9.80 -0.15
N GLY A 21 6.32 9.44 -1.18
CA GLY A 21 6.75 8.74 -2.40
C GLY A 21 7.46 9.65 -3.41
N LEU A 22 7.64 10.93 -3.10
CA LEU A 22 8.30 11.93 -3.95
C LEU A 22 7.58 12.17 -5.29
N HIS A 23 6.27 11.88 -5.35
CA HIS A 23 5.40 12.16 -6.51
C HIS A 23 4.79 13.56 -6.48
N LEU A 24 4.82 14.21 -5.31
CA LEU A 24 4.31 15.55 -5.09
C LEU A 24 5.30 16.36 -4.23
N HIS A 25 5.53 17.61 -4.61
CA HIS A 25 6.31 18.53 -3.79
C HIS A 25 5.39 19.31 -2.84
N PRO A 26 5.74 19.45 -1.54
CA PRO A 26 5.00 20.32 -0.65
C PRO A 26 5.21 21.78 -1.06
N THR A 27 4.18 22.60 -0.90
CA THR A 27 4.28 24.05 -1.13
C THR A 27 5.14 24.73 -0.07
N VAL A 28 5.06 24.23 1.17
CA VAL A 28 5.80 24.74 2.34
C VAL A 28 6.18 23.55 3.23
N GLY A 29 7.28 23.68 3.94
CA GLY A 29 7.74 22.67 4.90
C GLY A 29 8.95 21.86 4.39
N THR A 30 9.37 20.91 5.20
CA THR A 30 10.51 20.02 4.93
C THR A 30 10.06 18.59 4.92
N VAL A 31 10.47 17.83 3.90
CA VAL A 31 10.23 16.39 3.78
C VAL A 31 11.55 15.65 3.92
N ARG A 32 11.58 14.68 4.82
CA ARG A 32 12.70 13.77 5.00
C ARG A 32 12.20 12.32 4.86
N VAL A 33 12.77 11.56 3.93
CA VAL A 33 12.42 10.15 3.69
C VAL A 33 13.72 9.35 3.59
N LEU A 34 13.80 8.22 4.27
CA LEU A 34 14.99 7.34 4.31
C LEU A 34 16.27 8.11 4.68
N GLY A 35 16.16 9.11 5.58
CA GLY A 35 17.26 9.95 6.02
C GLY A 35 17.62 11.10 5.07
N GLU A 36 17.09 11.12 3.87
CA GLU A 36 17.36 12.12 2.82
C GLU A 36 16.35 13.26 2.86
N THR A 37 16.82 14.50 2.65
CA THR A 37 15.95 15.69 2.65
C THR A 37 15.61 16.09 1.21
N LEU A 38 14.34 16.21 0.90
CA LEU A 38 13.85 16.69 -0.40
C LEU A 38 14.39 18.10 -0.69
N GLY A 39 14.91 18.29 -1.92
CA GLY A 39 15.61 19.52 -2.33
C GLY A 39 17.12 19.52 -2.06
N ARG A 40 17.65 18.49 -1.36
CA ARG A 40 19.09 18.31 -1.10
C ARG A 40 19.61 16.95 -1.55
N THR A 41 18.80 16.18 -2.24
CA THR A 41 19.13 14.82 -2.71
C THR A 41 18.69 14.62 -4.15
N ASP A 42 19.29 13.62 -4.81
CA ASP A 42 18.81 13.16 -6.13
C ASP A 42 17.49 12.39 -5.96
N VAL A 43 16.37 13.06 -6.29
CA VAL A 43 15.01 12.48 -6.20
C VAL A 43 14.85 11.23 -7.05
N ARG A 44 15.53 11.14 -8.21
CA ARG A 44 15.44 9.95 -9.08
C ARG A 44 16.07 8.73 -8.42
N ARG A 45 17.22 8.92 -7.76
CA ARG A 45 17.90 7.87 -6.99
C ARG A 45 17.07 7.46 -5.78
N LEU A 46 16.56 8.43 -5.02
CA LEU A 46 15.79 8.18 -3.81
C LEU A 46 14.47 7.47 -4.14
N ARG A 47 13.79 7.86 -5.23
CA ARG A 47 12.53 7.24 -5.66
C ARG A 47 12.67 5.74 -5.99
N ARG A 48 13.82 5.30 -6.50
CA ARG A 48 14.07 3.87 -6.76
C ARG A 48 14.15 3.01 -5.49
N ARG A 49 14.37 3.64 -4.33
CA ARG A 49 14.37 2.99 -3.02
C ARG A 49 12.99 2.95 -2.37
N ILE A 50 11.97 3.49 -3.02
CA ILE A 50 10.61 3.58 -2.50
C ILE A 50 9.69 2.83 -3.46
N GLY A 51 9.08 1.75 -2.99
CA GLY A 51 7.99 1.07 -3.68
C GLY A 51 6.69 1.84 -3.45
N TYR A 52 6.04 2.27 -4.52
CA TYR A 52 4.75 2.95 -4.44
C TYR A 52 3.71 2.19 -5.26
N ALA A 53 2.62 1.77 -4.61
CA ALA A 53 1.47 1.18 -5.26
C ALA A 53 0.21 1.98 -4.96
N SER A 54 -0.60 2.19 -5.99
CA SER A 54 -1.97 2.72 -5.86
C SER A 54 -2.90 1.91 -6.75
N ALA A 55 -4.17 1.82 -6.38
CA ALA A 55 -5.17 1.09 -7.17
C ALA A 55 -5.26 1.61 -8.62
N SER A 56 -5.12 2.92 -8.83
CA SER A 56 -5.18 3.55 -10.14
C SER A 56 -4.03 3.16 -11.10
N LEU A 57 -2.94 2.60 -10.59
CA LEU A 57 -1.83 2.17 -11.44
C LEU A 57 -2.21 0.98 -12.33
N ALA A 58 -3.19 0.16 -11.92
CA ALA A 58 -3.66 -0.98 -12.72
C ALA A 58 -4.15 -0.57 -14.11
N ASP A 59 -4.81 0.57 -14.21
CA ASP A 59 -5.41 1.05 -15.46
C ASP A 59 -4.38 1.63 -16.45
N ALA A 60 -3.16 1.86 -15.98
CA ALA A 60 -2.07 2.36 -16.82
C ALA A 60 -1.40 1.27 -17.67
N PHE A 61 -1.62 0.00 -17.33
CA PHE A 61 -1.04 -1.12 -18.07
C PHE A 61 -1.93 -1.58 -19.22
N ARG A 62 -1.32 -1.94 -20.33
CA ARG A 62 -2.00 -2.53 -21.46
C ARG A 62 -2.58 -3.92 -21.07
N PRO A 63 -3.85 -4.23 -21.45
CA PRO A 63 -4.49 -5.48 -21.03
C PRO A 63 -3.75 -6.77 -21.44
N GLY A 64 -3.00 -6.75 -22.54
CA GLY A 64 -2.28 -7.91 -23.08
C GLY A 64 -0.89 -8.15 -22.49
N ILE A 65 -0.35 -7.23 -21.66
CA ILE A 65 0.93 -7.44 -20.97
C ILE A 65 0.80 -8.60 -19.97
N THR A 66 1.80 -9.46 -19.85
CA THR A 66 1.76 -10.56 -18.87
C THR A 66 2.05 -10.04 -17.45
N SER A 67 1.54 -10.76 -16.43
CA SER A 67 1.79 -10.40 -15.03
C SER A 67 3.28 -10.37 -14.69
N GLY A 68 4.07 -11.31 -15.24
CA GLY A 68 5.52 -11.31 -15.07
C GLY A 68 6.18 -10.06 -15.67
N GLU A 69 5.75 -9.66 -16.88
CA GLU A 69 6.24 -8.43 -17.51
C GLU A 69 5.85 -7.19 -16.70
N VAL A 70 4.60 -7.09 -16.18
CA VAL A 70 4.19 -6.01 -15.28
C VAL A 70 5.16 -5.89 -14.11
N VAL A 71 5.52 -6.98 -13.47
CA VAL A 71 6.47 -6.98 -12.34
C VAL A 71 7.83 -6.46 -12.80
N MET A 72 8.37 -6.98 -13.90
CA MET A 72 9.71 -6.61 -14.40
C MET A 72 9.81 -5.14 -14.85
N THR A 73 8.71 -4.52 -15.33
CA THR A 73 8.73 -3.09 -15.73
C THR A 73 9.15 -2.15 -14.60
N ALA A 74 9.06 -2.59 -13.34
CA ALA A 74 9.52 -1.82 -12.18
C ALA A 74 11.02 -1.46 -12.26
N LEU A 75 11.86 -2.35 -12.77
CA LEU A 75 13.31 -2.16 -12.87
C LEU A 75 13.69 -0.89 -13.65
N HIS A 76 12.85 -0.50 -14.58
CA HIS A 76 13.07 0.66 -15.44
C HIS A 76 12.08 1.81 -15.17
N GLY A 77 11.17 1.64 -14.19
CA GLY A 77 10.09 2.61 -13.95
C GLY A 77 9.13 2.76 -15.13
N ALA A 78 9.03 1.72 -15.97
CA ALA A 78 8.24 1.71 -17.21
C ALA A 78 6.84 1.14 -17.00
N LEU A 79 5.97 1.31 -18.00
CA LEU A 79 4.66 0.66 -18.08
C LEU A 79 4.62 -0.41 -19.18
N GLU A 80 5.64 -0.43 -20.04
CA GLU A 80 5.77 -1.36 -21.17
C GLU A 80 7.15 -1.99 -21.20
N PRO A 81 7.28 -3.28 -21.55
CA PRO A 81 8.55 -4.00 -21.54
C PRO A 81 9.42 -3.78 -22.80
N TRP A 82 8.88 -3.21 -23.88
CA TRP A 82 9.42 -3.31 -25.26
C TRP A 82 10.82 -2.76 -25.49
N TRP A 83 11.25 -1.81 -24.68
CA TRP A 83 12.52 -1.11 -24.87
C TRP A 83 13.63 -1.63 -23.94
N HIS A 84 13.33 -2.69 -23.18
CA HIS A 84 14.20 -3.16 -22.12
C HIS A 84 14.48 -4.65 -22.27
N ASP A 85 15.73 -5.00 -22.12
CA ASP A 85 16.14 -6.40 -22.02
C ASP A 85 16.07 -6.84 -20.55
N TYR A 86 15.45 -7.98 -20.32
CA TYR A 86 15.35 -8.60 -19.00
C TYR A 86 16.13 -9.91 -19.00
N SER A 87 16.99 -10.10 -17.99
CA SER A 87 17.75 -11.32 -17.79
C SER A 87 16.84 -12.48 -17.36
N ASP A 88 17.37 -13.70 -17.38
CA ASP A 88 16.65 -14.85 -16.83
C ASP A 88 16.50 -14.74 -15.30
N ASP A 89 17.47 -14.12 -14.63
CA ASP A 89 17.40 -13.83 -13.19
C ASP A 89 16.26 -12.86 -12.88
N ASP A 90 16.01 -11.83 -13.71
CA ASP A 90 14.88 -10.91 -13.55
C ASP A 90 13.55 -11.64 -13.70
N ARG A 91 13.46 -12.55 -14.66
CA ARG A 91 12.26 -13.38 -14.88
C ARG A 91 11.99 -14.32 -13.71
N GLU A 92 13.05 -14.97 -13.19
CA GLU A 92 12.94 -15.87 -12.04
C GLU A 92 12.56 -15.10 -10.78
N ARG A 93 13.17 -13.93 -10.56
CA ARG A 93 12.81 -13.04 -9.46
C ARG A 93 11.35 -12.60 -9.55
N ALA A 94 10.87 -12.20 -10.72
CA ALA A 94 9.47 -11.83 -10.91
C ALA A 94 8.52 -12.99 -10.59
N ARG A 95 8.83 -14.23 -11.00
CA ARG A 95 8.04 -15.42 -10.64
C ARG A 95 8.05 -15.70 -9.14
N SER A 96 9.22 -15.60 -8.51
CA SER A 96 9.36 -15.76 -7.05
C SER A 96 8.50 -14.75 -6.28
N LEU A 97 8.55 -13.48 -6.67
CA LEU A 97 7.72 -12.41 -6.07
C LEU A 97 6.24 -12.67 -6.27
N LEU A 98 5.81 -13.08 -7.48
CA LEU A 98 4.43 -13.48 -7.73
C LEU A 98 4.01 -14.67 -6.86
N GLY A 99 4.90 -15.64 -6.64
CA GLY A 99 4.69 -16.76 -5.72
C GLY A 99 4.46 -16.30 -4.28
N ARG A 100 5.30 -15.39 -3.77
CA ARG A 100 5.18 -14.81 -2.40
C ARG A 100 3.83 -14.12 -2.15
N ILE A 101 3.24 -13.55 -3.18
CA ILE A 101 1.94 -12.84 -3.06
C ILE A 101 0.74 -13.69 -3.53
N GLY A 102 0.92 -15.00 -3.71
CA GLY A 102 -0.14 -15.94 -4.08
C GLY A 102 -0.66 -15.81 -5.51
N CYS A 103 0.21 -15.36 -6.46
CA CYS A 103 -0.08 -15.24 -7.89
C CYS A 103 0.95 -15.94 -8.78
N GLY A 104 1.67 -16.94 -8.27
CA GLY A 104 2.74 -17.62 -9.00
C GLY A 104 2.29 -18.28 -10.30
N ASP A 105 1.10 -18.88 -10.32
CA ASP A 105 0.47 -19.49 -11.49
C ASP A 105 -0.01 -18.46 -12.53
N ARG A 106 -0.04 -17.19 -12.19
CA ARG A 106 -0.49 -16.08 -13.04
C ARG A 106 0.64 -15.40 -13.82
N ALA A 107 1.90 -15.77 -13.63
CA ALA A 107 3.03 -15.08 -14.24
C ALA A 107 2.93 -14.91 -15.76
N GLY A 108 2.43 -15.92 -16.47
CA GLY A 108 2.22 -15.91 -17.92
C GLY A 108 0.85 -15.42 -18.38
N HIS A 109 -0.07 -15.09 -17.46
CA HIS A 109 -1.41 -14.64 -17.82
C HIS A 109 -1.42 -13.16 -18.18
N ALA A 110 -2.25 -12.79 -19.16
CA ALA A 110 -2.48 -11.40 -19.52
C ALA A 110 -3.10 -10.63 -18.36
N PHE A 111 -2.49 -9.51 -17.97
CA PHE A 111 -2.88 -8.71 -16.81
C PHE A 111 -4.34 -8.25 -16.86
N GLY A 112 -4.84 -7.93 -18.07
CA GLY A 112 -6.23 -7.55 -18.28
C GLY A 112 -7.26 -8.66 -18.00
N THR A 113 -6.85 -9.93 -17.96
CA THR A 113 -7.74 -11.07 -17.68
C THR A 113 -7.83 -11.42 -16.20
N LEU A 114 -6.99 -10.80 -15.36
CA LEU A 114 -6.97 -11.01 -13.93
C LEU A 114 -8.16 -10.32 -13.24
N SER A 115 -8.62 -10.89 -12.13
CA SER A 115 -9.53 -10.19 -11.22
C SER A 115 -8.88 -8.94 -10.63
N SER A 116 -9.68 -7.99 -10.13
CA SER A 116 -9.18 -6.78 -9.49
C SER A 116 -8.22 -7.09 -8.33
N GLY A 117 -8.52 -8.10 -7.51
CA GLY A 117 -7.66 -8.53 -6.41
C GLY A 117 -6.34 -9.15 -6.87
N GLU A 118 -6.36 -9.96 -7.94
CA GLU A 118 -5.13 -10.48 -8.55
C GLU A 118 -4.27 -9.36 -9.12
N ARG A 119 -4.87 -8.39 -9.82
CA ARG A 119 -4.13 -7.22 -10.34
C ARG A 119 -3.44 -6.43 -9.23
N GLN A 120 -4.13 -6.18 -8.10
CA GLN A 120 -3.54 -5.48 -6.97
C GLN A 120 -2.36 -6.25 -6.36
N ARG A 121 -2.48 -7.57 -6.25
CA ARG A 121 -1.36 -8.40 -5.80
C ARG A 121 -0.18 -8.36 -6.78
N VAL A 122 -0.42 -8.43 -8.09
CA VAL A 122 0.63 -8.28 -9.11
C VAL A 122 1.32 -6.92 -8.99
N LEU A 123 0.57 -5.83 -8.76
CA LEU A 123 1.15 -4.50 -8.52
C LEU A 123 1.98 -4.46 -7.23
N LEU A 124 1.57 -5.18 -6.19
CA LEU A 124 2.36 -5.32 -4.97
C LEU A 124 3.69 -6.07 -5.25
N ALA A 125 3.66 -7.18 -6.01
CA ALA A 125 4.89 -7.84 -6.46
C ALA A 125 5.79 -6.91 -7.27
N ARG A 126 5.20 -6.08 -8.12
CA ARG A 126 5.92 -5.06 -8.89
C ARG A 126 6.66 -4.08 -7.99
N THR A 127 6.07 -3.65 -6.88
CA THR A 127 6.76 -2.72 -5.96
C THR A 127 7.96 -3.37 -5.25
N LEU A 128 7.92 -4.67 -5.05
CA LEU A 128 9.02 -5.44 -4.44
C LEU A 128 10.15 -5.77 -5.41
N MET A 129 9.95 -5.63 -6.72
CA MET A 129 10.94 -6.01 -7.75
C MET A 129 12.23 -5.22 -7.66
N VAL A 130 12.18 -3.98 -7.19
CA VAL A 130 13.33 -3.06 -7.11
C VAL A 130 14.06 -3.09 -5.75
N ASP A 131 13.75 -4.04 -4.86
CA ASP A 131 14.27 -4.09 -3.48
C ASP A 131 14.15 -2.74 -2.75
N PRO A 132 12.94 -2.23 -2.57
CA PRO A 132 12.76 -0.93 -1.93
C PRO A 132 13.11 -1.00 -0.44
N ASP A 133 13.54 0.15 0.11
CA ASP A 133 13.75 0.31 1.56
C ASP A 133 12.46 0.73 2.29
N LEU A 134 11.40 1.09 1.55
CA LEU A 134 10.11 1.52 2.05
C LEU A 134 9.00 1.18 1.04
N LEU A 135 7.88 0.63 1.52
CA LEU A 135 6.68 0.41 0.72
C LEU A 135 5.57 1.38 1.12
N LEU A 136 5.02 2.07 0.15
CA LEU A 136 3.89 3.00 0.28
C LEU A 136 2.70 2.44 -0.50
N LEU A 137 1.60 2.15 0.18
CA LEU A 137 0.41 1.51 -0.36
C LEU A 137 -0.78 2.45 -0.22
N ASP A 138 -1.20 3.06 -1.34
CA ASP A 138 -2.27 4.07 -1.37
C ASP A 138 -3.60 3.41 -1.73
N GLU A 139 -4.42 3.16 -0.72
CA GLU A 139 -5.72 2.49 -0.81
C GLU A 139 -5.66 1.19 -1.66
N PRO A 140 -4.79 0.23 -1.30
CA PRO A 140 -4.54 -0.94 -2.14
C PRO A 140 -5.76 -1.87 -2.29
N THR A 141 -6.73 -1.74 -1.41
CA THR A 141 -7.99 -2.50 -1.37
C THR A 141 -9.15 -1.81 -2.07
N ALA A 142 -8.97 -0.58 -2.55
CA ALA A 142 -10.02 0.17 -3.23
C ALA A 142 -10.58 -0.60 -4.43
N ALA A 143 -11.89 -0.58 -4.59
CA ALA A 143 -12.64 -1.28 -5.66
C ALA A 143 -12.49 -2.82 -5.67
N LEU A 144 -12.02 -3.44 -4.57
CA LEU A 144 -12.04 -4.88 -4.42
C LEU A 144 -13.38 -5.36 -3.80
N ASP A 145 -13.84 -6.50 -4.26
CA ASP A 145 -14.90 -7.24 -3.56
C ASP A 145 -14.38 -7.78 -2.21
N LEU A 146 -15.26 -8.34 -1.41
CA LEU A 146 -14.91 -8.88 -0.09
C LEU A 146 -13.80 -9.93 -0.18
N GLY A 147 -13.88 -10.85 -1.15
CA GLY A 147 -12.88 -11.91 -1.31
C GLY A 147 -11.51 -11.37 -1.70
N GLY A 148 -11.46 -10.44 -2.66
CA GLY A 148 -10.23 -9.79 -3.10
C GLY A 148 -9.59 -8.96 -1.99
N ARG A 149 -10.40 -8.23 -1.19
CA ARG A 149 -9.95 -7.46 -0.04
C ARG A 149 -9.30 -8.38 1.02
N GLU A 150 -10.00 -9.44 1.42
CA GLU A 150 -9.49 -10.38 2.43
C GLU A 150 -8.21 -11.10 1.96
N ALA A 151 -8.16 -11.48 0.70
CA ALA A 151 -6.95 -12.07 0.13
C ALA A 151 -5.77 -11.10 0.14
N LEU A 152 -5.99 -9.81 -0.15
CA LEU A 152 -4.93 -8.80 -0.11
C LEU A 152 -4.48 -8.50 1.33
N VAL A 153 -5.42 -8.36 2.28
CA VAL A 153 -5.10 -8.18 3.72
C VAL A 153 -4.26 -9.35 4.23
N THR A 154 -4.63 -10.59 3.87
CA THR A 154 -3.85 -11.80 4.22
C THR A 154 -2.45 -11.77 3.59
N THR A 155 -2.33 -11.34 2.34
CA THR A 155 -1.03 -11.18 1.67
C THR A 155 -0.16 -10.15 2.38
N LEU A 156 -0.72 -9.00 2.77
CA LEU A 156 0.00 -7.94 3.49
C LEU A 156 0.40 -8.39 4.90
N ALA A 157 -0.43 -9.19 5.59
CA ALA A 157 -0.07 -9.78 6.86
C ALA A 157 1.14 -10.74 6.73
N GLY A 158 1.12 -11.63 5.73
CA GLY A 158 2.26 -12.51 5.47
C GLY A 158 3.55 -11.75 5.11
N LEU A 159 3.45 -10.61 4.43
CA LEU A 159 4.58 -9.73 4.19
C LEU A 159 5.04 -9.02 5.47
N ALA A 160 4.14 -8.63 6.36
CA ALA A 160 4.49 -7.99 7.63
C ALA A 160 5.24 -8.93 8.59
N ASP A 161 4.96 -10.23 8.52
CA ASP A 161 5.62 -11.27 9.31
C ASP A 161 6.99 -11.68 8.72
N ASP A 162 7.28 -11.35 7.46
CA ASP A 162 8.56 -11.68 6.81
C ASP A 162 9.60 -10.59 7.10
N PRO A 163 10.68 -10.90 7.86
CA PRO A 163 11.71 -9.92 8.19
C PRO A 163 12.48 -9.37 6.97
N ALA A 164 12.40 -10.02 5.82
CA ALA A 164 12.97 -9.53 4.56
C ALA A 164 12.09 -8.47 3.89
N THR A 165 10.87 -8.26 4.37
CA THR A 165 9.99 -7.22 3.85
C THR A 165 10.36 -5.85 4.45
N PRO A 166 10.53 -4.80 3.63
CA PRO A 166 10.79 -3.47 4.14
C PRO A 166 9.60 -2.90 4.93
N PRO A 167 9.80 -1.85 5.73
CA PRO A 167 8.70 -1.12 6.36
C PRO A 167 7.61 -0.77 5.35
N MET A 168 6.35 -0.97 5.75
CA MET A 168 5.17 -0.65 4.95
C MET A 168 4.39 0.50 5.58
N VAL A 169 3.88 1.39 4.74
CA VAL A 169 2.89 2.41 5.12
C VAL A 169 1.67 2.22 4.21
N GLN A 170 0.56 1.81 4.80
CA GLN A 170 -0.71 1.65 4.10
C GLN A 170 -1.65 2.80 4.43
N VAL A 171 -2.22 3.42 3.42
CA VAL A 171 -3.35 4.35 3.56
C VAL A 171 -4.65 3.58 3.34
N THR A 172 -5.60 3.77 4.25
CA THR A 172 -6.97 3.30 4.10
C THR A 172 -7.94 4.18 4.90
N HIS A 173 -9.23 4.07 4.64
CA HIS A 173 -10.29 4.67 5.43
C HIS A 173 -11.13 3.63 6.17
N HIS A 174 -10.75 2.35 6.10
CA HIS A 174 -11.41 1.23 6.75
C HIS A 174 -10.49 0.54 7.76
N VAL A 175 -10.92 0.45 9.02
CA VAL A 175 -10.15 -0.24 10.06
C VAL A 175 -10.06 -1.75 9.82
N GLU A 176 -11.04 -2.32 9.12
CA GLU A 176 -11.08 -3.73 8.73
C GLU A 176 -9.95 -4.13 7.77
N GLU A 177 -9.34 -3.15 7.13
CA GLU A 177 -8.25 -3.35 6.16
C GLU A 177 -6.87 -3.30 6.80
N ILE A 178 -6.78 -3.06 8.11
CA ILE A 178 -5.50 -3.11 8.85
C ILE A 178 -5.03 -4.57 8.87
N PRO A 179 -3.88 -4.90 8.25
CA PRO A 179 -3.36 -6.26 8.28
C PRO A 179 -2.82 -6.61 9.66
N PRO A 180 -2.99 -7.85 10.13
CA PRO A 180 -2.18 -8.37 11.23
C PRO A 180 -0.69 -8.12 10.98
N GLY A 181 0.09 -7.86 12.05
CA GLY A 181 1.51 -7.53 11.94
C GLY A 181 1.81 -6.04 11.77
N PHE A 182 0.81 -5.19 11.47
CA PHE A 182 0.98 -3.74 11.53
C PHE A 182 1.04 -3.28 12.98
N THR A 183 2.00 -2.42 13.28
CA THR A 183 2.38 -2.08 14.66
C THR A 183 2.05 -0.66 15.06
N HIS A 184 1.87 0.24 14.08
CA HIS A 184 1.67 1.67 14.32
C HIS A 184 0.52 2.22 13.47
N ALA A 185 -0.09 3.29 13.97
CA ALA A 185 -1.12 4.02 13.24
C ALA A 185 -0.86 5.52 13.29
N LEU A 186 -1.39 6.21 12.28
CA LEU A 186 -1.49 7.67 12.21
C LEU A 186 -2.93 8.01 11.82
N LEU A 187 -3.58 8.85 12.62
CA LEU A 187 -4.90 9.39 12.31
C LEU A 187 -4.75 10.77 11.70
N LEU A 188 -5.37 10.97 10.53
CA LEU A 188 -5.32 12.21 9.77
C LEU A 188 -6.73 12.77 9.55
N GLU A 189 -6.95 14.01 9.95
CA GLU A 189 -8.20 14.75 9.75
C GLU A 189 -7.91 16.15 9.19
N ALA A 190 -8.60 16.55 8.13
CA ALA A 190 -8.48 17.88 7.51
C ALA A 190 -7.01 18.34 7.30
N GLY A 191 -6.12 17.44 6.88
CA GLY A 191 -4.71 17.73 6.65
C GLY A 191 -3.84 17.82 7.91
N ARG A 192 -4.38 17.46 9.09
CA ARG A 192 -3.66 17.51 10.37
C ARG A 192 -3.55 16.12 10.97
N VAL A 193 -2.41 15.85 11.60
CA VAL A 193 -2.24 14.64 12.40
C VAL A 193 -3.01 14.85 13.71
N VAL A 194 -3.99 13.96 13.95
CA VAL A 194 -4.78 13.94 15.19
C VAL A 194 -4.04 13.14 16.25
N ASP A 195 -3.53 11.96 15.85
CA ASP A 195 -2.78 11.09 16.73
C ASP A 195 -1.82 10.21 15.92
N ALA A 196 -0.71 9.76 16.52
CA ALA A 196 0.26 8.86 15.90
C ALA A 196 1.06 8.10 16.95
N GLY A 197 1.20 6.79 16.77
CA GLY A 197 1.94 5.93 17.71
C GLY A 197 1.65 4.45 17.54
N PRO A 198 1.85 3.65 18.59
CA PRO A 198 1.52 2.24 18.60
C PRO A 198 0.04 2.02 18.24
N LEU A 199 -0.23 1.00 17.42
CA LEU A 199 -1.56 0.74 16.86
C LEU A 199 -2.66 0.67 17.94
N ALA A 200 -2.37 -0.03 19.04
CA ALA A 200 -3.34 -0.22 20.13
C ALA A 200 -3.67 1.07 20.91
N ASP A 201 -2.74 2.03 20.91
CA ASP A 201 -2.93 3.30 21.62
C ASP A 201 -3.71 4.30 20.76
N VAL A 202 -3.51 4.26 19.44
CA VAL A 202 -4.09 5.21 18.46
C VAL A 202 -5.45 4.72 17.96
N VAL A 203 -5.59 3.43 17.65
CA VAL A 203 -6.85 2.85 17.13
C VAL A 203 -7.78 2.52 18.28
N THR A 204 -8.45 3.54 18.81
CA THR A 204 -9.41 3.45 19.93
C THR A 204 -10.79 3.95 19.51
N GLU A 205 -11.85 3.49 20.19
CA GLU A 205 -13.22 3.97 19.93
C GLU A 205 -13.30 5.51 19.96
N ARG A 206 -12.68 6.12 20.97
CA ARG A 206 -12.69 7.56 21.16
C ARG A 206 -11.98 8.28 20.02
N ALA A 207 -10.73 7.91 19.72
CA ALA A 207 -9.93 8.57 18.70
C ALA A 207 -10.56 8.45 17.30
N LEU A 208 -11.12 7.27 16.99
CA LEU A 208 -11.85 7.05 15.73
C LEU A 208 -13.15 7.85 15.71
N SER A 209 -13.92 7.85 16.81
CA SER A 209 -15.17 8.62 16.90
C SER A 209 -14.93 10.10 16.69
N ASP A 210 -13.92 10.67 17.35
CA ASP A 210 -13.52 12.06 17.21
C ASP A 210 -13.07 12.35 15.75
N CYS A 211 -12.20 11.50 15.17
CA CYS A 211 -11.65 11.68 13.82
C CYS A 211 -12.70 11.58 12.70
N TYR A 212 -13.69 10.67 12.85
CA TYR A 212 -14.73 10.46 11.84
C TYR A 212 -16.02 11.25 12.11
N GLY A 213 -16.16 11.90 13.28
CA GLY A 213 -17.36 12.63 13.67
C GLY A 213 -18.57 11.72 13.88
N LEU A 214 -18.36 10.46 14.30
CA LEU A 214 -19.38 9.42 14.45
C LEU A 214 -19.23 8.76 15.83
N ASP A 215 -20.34 8.33 16.43
CA ASP A 215 -20.29 7.49 17.63
C ASP A 215 -20.01 6.03 17.19
N LEU A 216 -18.76 5.57 17.41
CA LEU A 216 -18.27 4.30 16.91
C LEU A 216 -18.03 3.30 18.06
N ARG A 217 -18.35 2.05 17.79
CA ARG A 217 -17.89 0.89 18.57
C ARG A 217 -16.82 0.14 17.80
N LEU A 218 -15.72 -0.13 18.48
CA LEU A 218 -14.57 -0.84 17.93
C LEU A 218 -14.51 -2.25 18.52
N SER A 219 -14.20 -3.22 17.70
CA SER A 219 -13.93 -4.59 18.11
C SER A 219 -12.61 -5.06 17.52
N HIS A 220 -11.83 -5.80 18.32
CA HIS A 220 -10.59 -6.42 17.88
C HIS A 220 -10.62 -7.91 18.25
N VAL A 221 -10.78 -8.77 17.25
CA VAL A 221 -10.92 -10.22 17.45
C VAL A 221 -9.99 -10.95 16.47
N ALA A 222 -9.22 -11.89 16.99
CA ALA A 222 -8.28 -12.71 16.20
C ALA A 222 -7.34 -11.87 15.31
N GLY A 223 -6.84 -10.73 15.84
CA GLY A 223 -5.93 -9.84 15.12
C GLY A 223 -6.60 -8.95 14.07
N ARG A 224 -7.94 -8.97 13.98
CA ARG A 224 -8.71 -8.17 13.01
C ARG A 224 -9.57 -7.12 13.73
N TRP A 225 -9.52 -5.93 13.19
CA TRP A 225 -10.33 -4.80 13.63
C TRP A 225 -11.68 -4.78 12.91
N SER A 226 -12.71 -4.32 13.58
CA SER A 226 -14.00 -4.00 12.97
C SER A 226 -14.65 -2.83 13.70
N VAL A 227 -15.39 -2.02 12.95
CA VAL A 227 -16.08 -0.84 13.49
C VAL A 227 -17.57 -0.89 13.15
N ARG A 228 -18.40 -0.42 14.07
CA ARG A 228 -19.83 -0.20 13.87
C ARG A 228 -20.22 1.17 14.38
N VAL A 229 -21.15 1.80 13.70
CA VAL A 229 -21.81 3.02 14.24
C VAL A 229 -22.77 2.57 15.34
N ASN A 230 -22.69 3.21 16.52
CA ASN A 230 -23.72 3.03 17.53
C ASN A 230 -25.05 3.50 16.94
N GLY A 231 -26.01 2.58 16.79
CA GLY A 231 -27.35 2.95 16.40
C GLY A 231 -27.96 3.83 17.49
N SER A 232 -28.41 5.03 17.14
CA SER A 232 -29.46 5.64 17.94
C SER A 232 -30.66 4.71 17.80
N ASP A 233 -31.02 3.98 18.87
CA ASP A 233 -32.33 3.35 19.00
C ASP A 233 -33.37 4.44 18.73
N ARG A 234 -33.96 4.41 17.53
CA ARG A 234 -35.15 5.16 17.17
C ARG A 234 -36.35 4.25 17.26
#